data_1c0e88fa327bbf47625d8e4ef26dbf98
#
_entry.id   1c0e88fa327bbf47625d8e4ef26dbf98
#
_cell.length_a   1.000
_cell.length_b   1.000
_cell.length_c   1.000
_cell.angle_alpha   90.00
_cell.angle_beta   90.00
_cell.angle_gamma   90.00
#
_symmetry.space_group_name_H-M   'P 1'
#
loop_
_entity.id
_entity.type
_entity.pdbx_description
1 polymer ?
#
loop_
_entity_poly.entity_id
_entity_poly.type
_entity_poly.pdbx_seq_one_letter_code
_entity_poly.pdbx_strand_id
1 'polypeptide(L)'
;MAGAEYRMGAEDREEYGEKFAPDKNEYGELLGHSILFYIKDTGCPVRFEAPEFALKEVEELIPRLRNPEYFNTSQHGCKYWWLEYGGRLDTIRDTEKIKFELWKIVYGVWNHIKNSGKFPEMENYTLEWVGLFPGKRESRRFKGYYMLTQQDIIEQHEQYDAVSFGGWSIDLHPADGVYGTGRACNQWHSKGIYQIPYRCLVTPDVDNLFIGGRIISVSHVANGSTRVMCTAAHGGQAIGMAAAIALRDKLKPSDLIDKERIGELQSALLRTGHFLPGERFGRGMLPPTARITASSEFALRELHPDGTCFRLDCSAAELIPVSAPVPVISLTVKADKATRLTVELRSSSRRGNYTPDTTDKRLDFDLREGENRLTVDFGMRYDAPQYVFICFMFIHI
;
A
#
# COMPACT_ATOMS: atom_id res chain seq x y z
N MET A 1 11.68 -16.20 -21.34
CA MET A 1 11.45 -16.34 -22.77
C MET A 1 12.36 -15.42 -23.58
N ALA A 2 12.38 -14.10 -23.28
CA ALA A 2 13.27 -13.17 -23.99
C ALA A 2 14.75 -13.23 -23.53
N GLY A 3 15.06 -13.93 -22.45
CA GLY A 3 16.41 -14.05 -21.90
C GLY A 3 16.76 -13.04 -20.80
N ALA A 4 15.87 -12.12 -20.49
CA ALA A 4 16.10 -11.13 -19.45
C ALA A 4 16.24 -11.76 -18.06
N GLU A 5 17.20 -11.30 -17.29
CA GLU A 5 17.43 -11.72 -15.90
C GLU A 5 16.28 -11.26 -15.00
N TYR A 6 15.89 -12.11 -14.07
CA TYR A 6 14.82 -11.81 -13.12
C TYR A 6 15.10 -12.47 -11.76
N ARG A 7 14.39 -11.97 -10.76
CA ARG A 7 14.35 -12.52 -9.41
C ARG A 7 12.95 -13.03 -9.06
N MET A 8 12.89 -13.99 -8.18
CA MET A 8 11.67 -14.48 -7.55
C MET A 8 11.93 -14.65 -6.06
N GLY A 9 10.97 -14.26 -5.25
CA GLY A 9 11.11 -14.34 -3.81
C GLY A 9 11.75 -13.12 -3.17
N ALA A 10 11.70 -13.09 -1.86
CA ALA A 10 12.26 -12.00 -1.07
C ALA A 10 13.79 -12.04 -1.07
N GLU A 11 14.40 -10.89 -1.21
CA GLU A 11 15.81 -10.69 -0.95
C GLU A 11 16.07 -10.71 0.56
N ASP A 12 17.26 -11.13 0.96
CA ASP A 12 17.73 -11.04 2.33
C ASP A 12 17.89 -9.56 2.74
N ARG A 13 17.60 -9.27 4.00
CA ARG A 13 17.75 -7.92 4.57
C ARG A 13 19.09 -7.28 4.28
N GLU A 14 20.15 -8.06 4.33
CA GLU A 14 21.52 -7.58 4.13
C GLU A 14 21.80 -7.16 2.69
N GLU A 15 21.09 -7.71 1.69
CA GLU A 15 21.37 -7.48 0.28
C GLU A 15 21.18 -6.00 -0.11
N TYR A 16 20.10 -5.37 0.36
CA TYR A 16 19.80 -3.96 0.12
C TYR A 16 19.70 -3.11 1.39
N GLY A 17 19.97 -3.70 2.57
CA GLY A 17 19.82 -3.00 3.84
C GLY A 17 18.36 -2.63 4.15
N GLU A 18 17.40 -3.37 3.63
CA GLU A 18 15.99 -3.07 3.77
C GLU A 18 15.46 -3.54 5.13
N LYS A 19 14.97 -2.61 5.96
CA LYS A 19 14.47 -2.89 7.31
C LYS A 19 13.29 -3.88 7.32
N PHE A 20 12.44 -3.83 6.29
CA PHE A 20 11.23 -4.65 6.19
C PHE A 20 11.46 -5.95 5.41
N ALA A 21 12.66 -6.14 4.85
CA ALA A 21 13.03 -7.42 4.28
C ALA A 21 13.15 -8.48 5.38
N PRO A 22 12.76 -9.72 5.10
CA PRO A 22 12.89 -10.80 6.05
C PRO A 22 14.36 -11.20 6.25
N ASP A 23 14.66 -11.77 7.39
CA ASP A 23 15.89 -12.53 7.56
C ASP A 23 15.73 -13.87 6.84
N LYS A 24 16.80 -14.36 6.21
CA LYS A 24 16.83 -15.48 5.26
C LYS A 24 16.08 -16.75 5.67
N ASN A 25 15.85 -16.95 6.96
CA ASN A 25 15.21 -18.16 7.50
C ASN A 25 13.80 -17.91 8.09
N GLU A 26 13.33 -16.66 8.12
CA GLU A 26 12.11 -16.28 8.87
C GLU A 26 10.92 -16.04 7.96
N TYR A 27 11.15 -15.82 6.67
CA TYR A 27 10.12 -15.38 5.76
C TYR A 27 9.82 -16.41 4.67
N GLY A 28 8.72 -16.18 4.05
CA GLY A 28 8.40 -16.87 2.84
C GLY A 28 8.97 -16.16 1.62
N GLU A 29 8.71 -16.75 0.48
CA GLU A 29 9.41 -16.38 -0.72
C GLU A 29 8.69 -15.31 -1.53
N LEU A 30 7.35 -15.30 -1.52
CA LEU A 30 6.53 -14.48 -2.42
C LEU A 30 5.25 -13.99 -1.73
N LEU A 31 4.64 -12.96 -2.32
CA LEU A 31 3.26 -12.59 -1.98
C LEU A 31 2.30 -13.59 -2.65
N GLY A 32 1.49 -14.26 -1.84
CA GLY A 32 0.54 -15.28 -2.30
C GLY A 32 -0.56 -14.72 -3.20
N HIS A 33 -1.34 -15.64 -3.77
CA HIS A 33 -2.52 -15.31 -4.56
C HIS A 33 -3.76 -15.23 -3.68
N SER A 34 -4.71 -14.37 -4.02
CA SER A 34 -6.06 -14.37 -3.45
C SER A 34 -7.08 -14.83 -4.47
N ILE A 35 -8.16 -15.44 -3.96
CA ILE A 35 -9.34 -15.69 -4.75
C ILE A 35 -10.54 -15.03 -4.07
N LEU A 36 -11.38 -14.40 -4.87
CA LEU A 36 -12.57 -13.72 -4.38
C LEU A 36 -13.81 -14.56 -4.62
N PHE A 37 -14.81 -14.40 -3.79
CA PHE A 37 -16.13 -14.94 -4.00
C PHE A 37 -17.22 -13.90 -3.68
N TYR A 38 -18.37 -14.04 -4.27
CA TYR A 38 -19.54 -13.22 -4.01
C TYR A 38 -20.69 -14.08 -3.52
N ILE A 39 -21.47 -13.50 -2.63
CA ILE A 39 -22.66 -14.11 -2.06
C ILE A 39 -23.89 -13.30 -2.47
N LYS A 40 -25.05 -13.96 -2.47
CA LYS A 40 -26.32 -13.37 -2.82
C LYS A 40 -27.38 -13.80 -1.82
N ASP A 41 -28.16 -12.83 -1.35
CA ASP A 41 -29.40 -13.09 -0.63
C ASP A 41 -30.49 -13.53 -1.64
N THR A 42 -31.07 -14.70 -1.42
CA THR A 42 -32.14 -15.26 -2.27
C THR A 42 -33.54 -14.96 -1.75
N GLY A 43 -33.63 -14.34 -0.56
CA GLY A 43 -34.89 -14.03 0.12
C GLY A 43 -35.59 -15.27 0.71
N CYS A 44 -35.02 -16.46 0.64
CA CYS A 44 -35.53 -17.69 1.22
C CYS A 44 -34.39 -18.62 1.62
N PRO A 45 -34.62 -19.56 2.56
CA PRO A 45 -33.59 -20.48 3.01
C PRO A 45 -33.01 -21.34 1.86
N VAL A 46 -31.68 -21.35 1.78
CA VAL A 46 -30.93 -22.15 0.80
C VAL A 46 -30.04 -23.13 1.53
N ARG A 47 -30.19 -24.43 1.19
CA ARG A 47 -29.25 -25.44 1.66
C ARG A 47 -27.96 -25.39 0.86
N PHE A 48 -26.86 -25.65 1.55
CA PHE A 48 -25.57 -25.81 0.93
C PHE A 48 -24.99 -27.20 1.26
N GLU A 49 -24.64 -27.93 0.24
CA GLU A 49 -23.91 -29.19 0.36
C GLU A 49 -22.47 -28.96 -0.09
N ALA A 50 -21.54 -29.17 0.82
CA ALA A 50 -20.14 -28.92 0.54
C ALA A 50 -19.61 -29.99 -0.44
N PRO A 51 -18.91 -29.57 -1.50
CA PRO A 51 -18.24 -30.52 -2.36
C PRO A 51 -17.15 -31.28 -1.58
N GLU A 52 -16.86 -32.49 -2.00
CA GLU A 52 -15.91 -33.41 -1.32
C GLU A 52 -14.52 -32.75 -1.15
N PHE A 53 -14.12 -31.91 -2.10
CA PHE A 53 -12.83 -31.21 -2.07
C PHE A 53 -12.78 -30.04 -1.09
N ALA A 54 -13.91 -29.57 -0.52
CA ALA A 54 -13.92 -28.46 0.41
C ALA A 54 -13.02 -28.72 1.63
N LEU A 55 -12.28 -27.70 2.04
CA LEU A 55 -11.39 -27.77 3.19
C LEU A 55 -12.22 -28.10 4.45
N LYS A 56 -11.80 -29.13 5.17
CA LYS A 56 -12.39 -29.52 6.46
C LYS A 56 -11.65 -28.80 7.60
N GLU A 57 -12.29 -28.74 8.76
CA GLU A 57 -11.67 -28.21 10.01
C GLU A 57 -11.13 -26.77 9.86
N VAL A 58 -11.86 -25.94 9.09
CA VAL A 58 -11.42 -24.59 8.73
C VAL A 58 -11.13 -23.71 9.94
N GLU A 59 -11.86 -23.86 11.06
CA GLU A 59 -11.60 -23.07 12.27
C GLU A 59 -10.28 -23.40 12.94
N GLU A 60 -9.80 -24.62 12.80
CA GLU A 60 -8.50 -25.04 13.32
C GLU A 60 -7.38 -24.58 12.42
N LEU A 61 -7.57 -24.77 11.11
CA LEU A 61 -6.56 -24.51 10.08
C LEU A 61 -6.43 -23.02 9.72
N ILE A 62 -7.49 -22.23 9.88
CA ILE A 62 -7.53 -20.82 9.50
C ILE A 62 -7.73 -19.93 10.75
N PRO A 63 -6.66 -19.51 11.41
CA PRO A 63 -6.76 -18.77 12.68
C PRO A 63 -7.58 -17.48 12.58
N ARG A 64 -7.57 -16.82 11.42
CA ARG A 64 -8.27 -15.54 11.18
C ARG A 64 -9.79 -15.66 11.17
N LEU A 65 -10.37 -16.85 10.98
CA LEU A 65 -11.81 -17.06 11.12
C LEU A 65 -12.34 -16.80 12.53
N ARG A 66 -11.45 -16.84 13.52
CA ARG A 66 -11.79 -16.54 14.92
C ARG A 66 -11.64 -15.07 15.29
N ASN A 67 -11.16 -14.26 14.37
CA ASN A 67 -10.91 -12.83 14.60
C ASN A 67 -11.96 -11.99 13.86
N PRO A 68 -12.84 -11.25 14.57
CA PRO A 68 -13.90 -10.43 13.96
C PRO A 68 -13.36 -9.24 13.13
N GLU A 69 -12.08 -8.88 13.28
CA GLU A 69 -11.42 -7.89 12.40
C GLU A 69 -11.32 -8.39 10.96
N TYR A 70 -11.11 -9.70 10.78
CA TYR A 70 -10.94 -10.32 9.46
C TYR A 70 -12.19 -11.01 8.96
N PHE A 71 -12.94 -11.63 9.86
CA PHE A 71 -14.07 -12.48 9.49
C PHE A 71 -15.40 -11.86 9.93
N ASN A 72 -16.22 -11.49 8.93
CA ASN A 72 -17.55 -10.96 9.13
C ASN A 72 -18.46 -11.44 7.97
N THR A 73 -19.48 -12.20 8.29
CA THR A 73 -20.38 -12.82 7.30
C THR A 73 -21.19 -11.83 6.48
N SER A 74 -21.39 -10.59 6.94
CA SER A 74 -22.02 -9.53 6.16
C SER A 74 -21.14 -8.99 5.00
N GLN A 75 -19.90 -9.43 4.92
CA GLN A 75 -18.93 -9.00 3.92
C GLN A 75 -18.65 -10.09 2.90
N HIS A 76 -18.29 -9.68 1.69
CA HIS A 76 -17.88 -10.59 0.60
C HIS A 76 -16.99 -9.87 -0.42
N GLY A 77 -16.57 -10.58 -1.46
CA GLY A 77 -15.72 -10.01 -2.50
C GLY A 77 -14.36 -9.56 -1.96
N CYS A 78 -14.02 -8.29 -2.21
CA CYS A 78 -12.71 -7.75 -1.83
C CYS A 78 -12.44 -7.71 -0.32
N LYS A 79 -13.46 -7.85 0.53
CA LYS A 79 -13.26 -7.89 1.98
C LYS A 79 -12.56 -9.16 2.46
N TYR A 80 -12.64 -10.22 1.66
CA TYR A 80 -11.93 -11.48 1.91
C TYR A 80 -10.61 -11.61 1.13
N TRP A 81 -9.95 -10.49 0.81
CA TRP A 81 -8.64 -10.45 0.15
C TRP A 81 -7.57 -11.27 0.89
N TRP A 82 -7.72 -11.48 2.18
CA TRP A 82 -6.84 -12.24 3.06
C TRP A 82 -6.97 -13.77 2.90
N LEU A 83 -7.98 -14.27 2.16
CA LEU A 83 -8.00 -15.64 1.69
C LEU A 83 -6.94 -15.81 0.61
N GLU A 84 -5.76 -16.08 1.06
CA GLU A 84 -4.53 -16.04 0.29
C GLU A 84 -3.70 -17.30 0.50
N TYR A 85 -3.08 -17.78 -0.57
CA TYR A 85 -2.24 -18.97 -0.54
C TYR A 85 -1.14 -18.94 -1.60
N GLY A 86 -0.06 -19.69 -1.37
CA GLY A 86 0.98 -19.96 -2.36
C GLY A 86 2.21 -19.07 -2.28
N GLY A 87 2.40 -18.27 -1.19
CA GLY A 87 3.61 -17.47 -1.02
C GLY A 87 4.90 -18.31 -0.89
N ARG A 88 4.78 -19.57 -0.49
CA ARG A 88 5.90 -20.52 -0.42
C ARG A 88 6.05 -21.42 -1.64
N LEU A 89 5.26 -21.17 -2.67
CA LEU A 89 5.26 -21.94 -3.92
C LEU A 89 5.75 -21.10 -5.09
N ASP A 90 6.13 -21.76 -6.19
CA ASP A 90 6.39 -21.04 -7.44
C ASP A 90 5.07 -20.50 -7.99
N THR A 91 4.85 -19.20 -7.81
CA THR A 91 3.61 -18.51 -8.23
C THR A 91 3.37 -18.54 -9.75
N ILE A 92 4.29 -19.08 -10.53
CA ILE A 92 4.16 -19.23 -11.98
C ILE A 92 3.87 -20.69 -12.34
N ARG A 93 4.69 -21.61 -11.85
CA ARG A 93 4.57 -23.04 -12.20
C ARG A 93 3.46 -23.73 -11.44
N ASP A 94 3.27 -23.35 -10.16
CA ASP A 94 2.27 -23.94 -9.28
C ASP A 94 0.92 -23.19 -9.31
N THR A 95 0.67 -22.31 -10.27
CA THR A 95 -0.55 -21.48 -10.33
C THR A 95 -1.83 -22.33 -10.26
N GLU A 96 -1.89 -23.47 -10.96
CA GLU A 96 -3.06 -24.36 -10.92
C GLU A 96 -3.21 -25.02 -9.54
N LYS A 97 -2.13 -25.48 -8.95
CA LYS A 97 -2.14 -26.04 -7.59
C LYS A 97 -2.62 -25.02 -6.57
N ILE A 98 -2.12 -23.78 -6.66
CA ILE A 98 -2.53 -22.66 -5.80
C ILE A 98 -4.02 -22.38 -6.00
N LYS A 99 -4.52 -22.37 -7.23
CA LYS A 99 -5.93 -22.14 -7.54
C LYS A 99 -6.83 -23.21 -6.88
N PHE A 100 -6.50 -24.47 -7.03
CA PHE A 100 -7.28 -25.55 -6.44
C PHE A 100 -7.26 -25.50 -4.92
N GLU A 101 -6.14 -25.15 -4.30
CA GLU A 101 -6.08 -24.99 -2.86
C GLU A 101 -6.95 -23.81 -2.38
N LEU A 102 -6.92 -22.70 -3.08
CA LEU A 102 -7.80 -21.56 -2.80
C LEU A 102 -9.29 -21.91 -2.95
N TRP A 103 -9.65 -22.74 -3.92
CA TRP A 103 -11.03 -23.25 -4.02
C TRP A 103 -11.41 -24.11 -2.82
N LYS A 104 -10.56 -25.02 -2.39
CA LYS A 104 -10.79 -25.79 -1.15
C LYS A 104 -11.05 -24.87 0.03
N ILE A 105 -10.24 -23.83 0.18
CA ILE A 105 -10.36 -22.84 1.25
C ILE A 105 -11.71 -22.13 1.16
N VAL A 106 -12.07 -21.56 0.00
CA VAL A 106 -13.33 -20.81 -0.17
C VAL A 106 -14.54 -21.68 0.12
N TYR A 107 -14.60 -22.91 -0.46
CA TYR A 107 -15.72 -23.81 -0.23
C TYR A 107 -15.77 -24.34 1.20
N GLY A 108 -14.62 -24.52 1.84
CA GLY A 108 -14.55 -24.87 3.26
C GLY A 108 -15.05 -23.74 4.18
N VAL A 109 -14.62 -22.50 3.93
CA VAL A 109 -15.09 -21.32 4.66
C VAL A 109 -16.60 -21.12 4.46
N TRP A 110 -17.08 -21.29 3.23
CA TRP A 110 -18.52 -21.18 2.96
C TRP A 110 -19.32 -22.30 3.63
N ASN A 111 -18.81 -23.52 3.65
CA ASN A 111 -19.40 -24.62 4.40
C ASN A 111 -19.49 -24.31 5.90
N HIS A 112 -18.44 -23.73 6.46
CA HIS A 112 -18.44 -23.29 7.85
C HIS A 112 -19.52 -22.23 8.11
N ILE A 113 -19.65 -21.24 7.23
CA ILE A 113 -20.70 -20.23 7.32
C ILE A 113 -22.10 -20.85 7.30
N LYS A 114 -22.34 -21.77 6.36
CA LYS A 114 -23.69 -22.32 6.14
C LYS A 114 -24.09 -23.42 7.12
N ASN A 115 -23.13 -24.25 7.54
CA ASN A 115 -23.45 -25.53 8.19
C ASN A 115 -22.92 -25.66 9.63
N SER A 116 -22.16 -24.69 10.15
CA SER A 116 -21.67 -24.72 11.54
C SER A 116 -22.75 -24.43 12.59
N GLY A 117 -23.88 -23.85 12.18
CA GLY A 117 -24.92 -23.35 13.07
C GLY A 117 -24.60 -22.03 13.79
N LYS A 118 -23.43 -21.43 13.50
CA LYS A 118 -22.96 -20.20 14.14
C LYS A 118 -23.48 -18.91 13.51
N PHE A 119 -24.02 -19.00 12.27
CA PHE A 119 -24.39 -17.84 11.45
C PHE A 119 -25.81 -17.97 10.90
N PRO A 120 -26.85 -17.94 11.76
CA PRO A 120 -28.24 -18.11 11.33
C PRO A 120 -28.70 -17.01 10.36
N GLU A 121 -28.08 -15.82 10.41
CA GLU A 121 -28.33 -14.71 9.48
C GLU A 121 -27.97 -15.04 8.02
N MET A 122 -27.18 -16.08 7.81
CA MET A 122 -26.73 -16.50 6.47
C MET A 122 -27.63 -17.58 5.85
N GLU A 123 -28.75 -17.91 6.47
CA GLU A 123 -29.64 -18.97 6.00
C GLU A 123 -30.12 -18.76 4.54
N ASN A 124 -30.45 -17.51 4.20
CA ASN A 124 -30.94 -17.15 2.87
C ASN A 124 -29.85 -16.93 1.82
N TYR A 125 -28.56 -17.00 2.21
CA TYR A 125 -27.48 -16.67 1.31
C TYR A 125 -26.94 -17.89 0.56
N THR A 126 -26.53 -17.66 -0.68
CA THR A 126 -25.84 -18.64 -1.52
C THR A 126 -24.53 -18.07 -2.08
N LEU A 127 -23.59 -18.92 -2.49
CA LEU A 127 -22.48 -18.53 -3.34
C LEU A 127 -23.01 -18.19 -4.73
N GLU A 128 -22.87 -16.94 -5.15
CA GLU A 128 -23.24 -16.52 -6.49
C GLU A 128 -22.09 -16.72 -7.46
N TRP A 129 -20.88 -16.49 -7.01
CA TRP A 129 -19.68 -16.59 -7.84
C TRP A 129 -18.43 -16.86 -7.00
N VAL A 130 -17.55 -17.70 -7.54
CA VAL A 130 -16.20 -17.94 -7.05
C VAL A 130 -15.21 -17.70 -8.19
N GLY A 131 -14.15 -16.96 -7.94
CA GLY A 131 -13.15 -16.65 -8.94
C GLY A 131 -12.55 -17.90 -9.60
N LEU A 132 -12.42 -17.86 -10.92
CA LEU A 132 -11.77 -18.93 -11.69
C LEU A 132 -10.25 -18.78 -11.71
N PHE A 133 -9.77 -17.53 -11.62
CA PHE A 133 -8.36 -17.21 -11.66
C PHE A 133 -7.98 -16.43 -10.39
N PRO A 134 -7.02 -16.93 -9.61
CA PRO A 134 -6.55 -16.20 -8.44
C PRO A 134 -5.81 -14.91 -8.84
N GLY A 135 -6.04 -13.86 -8.06
CA GLY A 135 -5.31 -12.59 -8.21
C GLY A 135 -3.86 -12.74 -7.78
N LYS A 136 -2.95 -12.68 -8.73
CA LYS A 136 -1.52 -12.81 -8.51
C LYS A 136 -0.91 -11.48 -8.07
N ARG A 137 -0.29 -11.43 -6.88
CA ARG A 137 0.39 -10.23 -6.38
C ARG A 137 1.83 -10.14 -6.88
N GLU A 138 2.57 -11.22 -6.77
CA GLU A 138 3.99 -11.27 -7.13
C GLU A 138 4.31 -12.45 -8.03
N SER A 139 5.30 -12.25 -8.89
CA SER A 139 5.88 -13.27 -9.75
C SER A 139 7.36 -12.91 -10.01
N ARG A 140 7.81 -12.97 -11.24
CA ARG A 140 9.14 -12.47 -11.61
C ARG A 140 9.21 -10.96 -11.42
N ARG A 141 10.33 -10.47 -10.90
CA ARG A 141 10.73 -9.06 -10.89
C ARG A 141 12.00 -8.99 -11.74
N PHE A 142 11.92 -8.33 -12.91
CA PHE A 142 13.03 -8.29 -13.85
C PHE A 142 14.10 -7.32 -13.36
N LYS A 143 15.33 -7.60 -13.72
CA LYS A 143 16.46 -6.75 -13.39
C LYS A 143 16.61 -5.66 -14.45
N GLY A 144 16.48 -4.43 -14.02
CA GLY A 144 16.71 -3.23 -14.82
C GLY A 144 18.10 -2.64 -14.57
N TYR A 145 18.35 -1.47 -15.13
CA TYR A 145 19.55 -0.68 -14.85
C TYR A 145 19.59 -0.08 -13.45
N TYR A 146 18.44 -0.07 -12.77
CA TYR A 146 18.30 0.34 -11.38
C TYR A 146 17.31 -0.58 -10.65
N MET A 147 17.62 -0.91 -9.41
CA MET A 147 16.73 -1.66 -8.52
C MET A 147 16.11 -0.70 -7.53
N LEU A 148 14.82 -0.42 -7.65
CA LEU A 148 14.08 0.40 -6.68
C LEU A 148 13.94 -0.37 -5.37
N THR A 149 14.27 0.26 -4.26
CA THR A 149 14.32 -0.37 -2.94
C THR A 149 13.37 0.30 -1.95
N GLN A 150 13.26 -0.26 -0.74
CA GLN A 150 12.54 0.35 0.38
C GLN A 150 12.98 1.79 0.64
N GLN A 151 14.28 2.05 0.57
CA GLN A 151 14.86 3.36 0.86
C GLN A 151 14.36 4.42 -0.11
N ASP A 152 14.27 4.09 -1.41
CA ASP A 152 13.73 5.00 -2.41
C ASP A 152 12.29 5.42 -2.10
N ILE A 153 11.49 4.47 -1.58
CA ILE A 153 10.09 4.71 -1.22
C ILE A 153 9.98 5.54 0.06
N ILE A 154 10.70 5.13 1.12
CA ILE A 154 10.57 5.73 2.45
C ILE A 154 11.26 7.09 2.52
N GLU A 155 12.45 7.21 1.94
CA GLU A 155 13.26 8.42 1.96
C GLU A 155 12.95 9.35 0.78
N GLN A 156 12.18 8.84 -0.22
CA GLN A 156 11.75 9.58 -1.41
C GLN A 156 12.93 10.19 -2.17
N HIS A 157 13.91 9.34 -2.49
CA HIS A 157 15.07 9.77 -3.24
C HIS A 157 14.67 10.38 -4.59
N GLU A 158 15.27 11.51 -4.91
CA GLU A 158 15.09 12.14 -6.22
C GLU A 158 15.80 11.33 -7.31
N GLN A 159 15.08 11.08 -8.40
CA GLN A 159 15.56 10.34 -9.55
C GLN A 159 15.57 11.24 -10.78
N TYR A 160 16.77 11.49 -11.36
CA TYR A 160 16.90 12.35 -12.54
C TYR A 160 16.09 11.85 -13.74
N ASP A 161 15.84 10.56 -13.78
CA ASP A 161 15.12 9.86 -14.83
C ASP A 161 13.73 9.39 -14.37
N ALA A 162 13.12 10.12 -13.44
CA ALA A 162 11.76 9.84 -12.99
C ALA A 162 10.77 9.93 -14.15
N VAL A 163 10.02 8.85 -14.39
CA VAL A 163 8.98 8.79 -15.44
C VAL A 163 7.64 8.29 -14.91
N SER A 164 7.59 7.91 -13.66
CA SER A 164 6.37 7.47 -12.98
C SER A 164 6.50 7.71 -11.48
N PHE A 165 5.44 7.41 -10.75
CA PHE A 165 5.42 7.51 -9.30
C PHE A 165 4.53 6.46 -8.67
N GLY A 166 4.76 6.19 -7.40
CA GLY A 166 3.88 5.41 -6.53
C GLY A 166 3.56 6.18 -5.26
N GLY A 167 2.54 5.76 -4.55
CA GLY A 167 2.11 6.37 -3.28
C GLY A 167 1.38 5.38 -2.37
N TRP A 168 1.28 4.11 -2.78
CA TRP A 168 0.74 3.07 -1.93
C TRP A 168 1.72 2.73 -0.80
N SER A 169 1.20 2.31 0.35
CA SER A 169 2.03 1.77 1.41
C SER A 169 2.86 0.56 0.94
N ILE A 170 3.98 0.31 1.58
CA ILE A 170 4.66 -0.97 1.45
C ILE A 170 3.78 -2.01 2.14
N ASP A 171 3.13 -2.84 1.37
CA ASP A 171 2.11 -3.79 1.79
C ASP A 171 2.62 -5.22 1.56
N LEU A 172 3.15 -5.80 2.63
CA LEU A 172 3.73 -7.15 2.62
C LEU A 172 2.80 -8.14 3.29
N HIS A 173 2.53 -9.23 2.59
CA HIS A 173 1.69 -10.32 3.02
C HIS A 173 2.54 -11.50 3.49
N PRO A 174 2.14 -12.19 4.57
CA PRO A 174 2.88 -13.36 5.02
C PRO A 174 2.79 -14.49 4.00
N ALA A 175 3.92 -15.19 3.77
CA ALA A 175 3.99 -16.27 2.80
C ALA A 175 3.09 -17.46 3.13
N ASP A 176 2.79 -17.69 4.40
CA ASP A 176 1.85 -18.72 4.85
C ASP A 176 0.39 -18.40 4.51
N GLY A 177 0.13 -17.18 4.06
CA GLY A 177 -1.19 -16.75 3.62
C GLY A 177 -2.25 -16.97 4.69
N VAL A 178 -3.35 -17.61 4.31
CA VAL A 178 -4.51 -17.87 5.16
C VAL A 178 -4.19 -18.74 6.39
N TYR A 179 -3.18 -19.60 6.31
CA TYR A 179 -2.77 -20.49 7.40
C TYR A 179 -1.85 -19.81 8.43
N GLY A 180 -1.36 -18.61 8.15
CA GLY A 180 -0.53 -17.85 9.06
C GLY A 180 -1.29 -17.36 10.30
N THR A 181 -0.63 -17.37 11.45
CA THR A 181 -1.20 -16.94 12.74
C THR A 181 -1.14 -15.43 12.98
N GLY A 182 -0.29 -14.73 12.25
CA GLY A 182 -0.09 -13.27 12.37
C GLY A 182 -1.12 -12.44 11.59
N ARG A 183 -0.82 -11.15 11.44
CA ARG A 183 -1.60 -10.24 10.61
C ARG A 183 -1.67 -10.73 9.16
N ALA A 184 -2.78 -10.44 8.48
CA ALA A 184 -2.94 -10.80 7.07
C ALA A 184 -2.03 -9.99 6.13
N CYS A 185 -1.65 -8.79 6.54
CA CYS A 185 -0.63 -7.97 5.89
C CYS A 185 0.02 -7.02 6.90
N ASN A 186 1.19 -6.53 6.55
CA ASN A 186 1.86 -5.44 7.24
C ASN A 186 1.99 -4.28 6.27
N GLN A 187 1.48 -3.11 6.68
CA GLN A 187 1.50 -1.91 5.86
C GLN A 187 2.35 -0.82 6.53
N TRP A 188 3.30 -0.28 5.78
CA TRP A 188 4.15 0.83 6.20
C TRP A 188 4.01 1.97 5.21
N HIS A 189 3.47 3.08 5.67
CA HIS A 189 3.24 4.27 4.86
C HIS A 189 4.55 5.04 4.67
N SER A 190 4.77 5.52 3.45
CA SER A 190 5.78 6.53 3.19
C SER A 190 5.24 7.92 3.49
N LYS A 191 6.11 8.92 3.50
CA LYS A 191 5.72 10.32 3.72
C LYS A 191 4.82 10.92 2.61
N GLY A 192 4.67 10.22 1.52
CA GLY A 192 3.89 10.66 0.37
C GLY A 192 4.21 9.83 -0.86
N ILE A 193 4.22 10.47 -2.01
CA ILE A 193 4.53 9.85 -3.28
C ILE A 193 6.04 9.78 -3.50
N TYR A 194 6.50 8.71 -4.14
CA TYR A 194 7.90 8.50 -4.51
C TYR A 194 8.05 8.35 -6.01
N GLN A 195 9.22 8.66 -6.53
CA GLN A 195 9.54 8.60 -7.95
C GLN A 195 9.91 7.16 -8.38
N ILE A 196 9.52 6.79 -9.59
CA ILE A 196 9.94 5.54 -10.24
C ILE A 196 10.79 5.93 -11.45
N PRO A 197 12.08 5.58 -11.43
CA PRO A 197 13.00 5.94 -12.49
C PRO A 197 12.81 5.09 -13.75
N TYR A 198 13.11 5.65 -14.90
CA TYR A 198 13.06 4.95 -16.20
C TYR A 198 13.96 3.71 -16.23
N ARG A 199 15.10 3.77 -15.55
CA ARG A 199 16.05 2.66 -15.40
C ARG A 199 15.44 1.40 -14.76
N CYS A 200 14.29 1.51 -14.09
CA CYS A 200 13.53 0.36 -13.59
C CYS A 200 12.66 -0.30 -14.67
N LEU A 201 12.49 0.35 -15.82
CA LEU A 201 11.55 -0.06 -16.88
C LEU A 201 12.26 -0.65 -18.11
N VAL A 202 13.56 -0.71 -18.10
CA VAL A 202 14.41 -1.27 -19.17
C VAL A 202 15.42 -2.26 -18.60
N THR A 203 15.74 -3.29 -19.36
CA THR A 203 16.67 -4.33 -18.95
C THR A 203 18.00 -4.22 -19.70
N PRO A 204 19.14 -4.49 -19.04
CA PRO A 204 20.45 -4.51 -19.71
C PRO A 204 20.64 -5.72 -20.62
N ASP A 205 19.86 -6.78 -20.46
CA ASP A 205 20.10 -8.07 -21.11
C ASP A 205 19.48 -8.19 -22.51
N VAL A 206 18.49 -7.34 -22.82
CA VAL A 206 17.72 -7.40 -24.07
C VAL A 206 17.51 -5.99 -24.61
N ASP A 207 18.17 -5.70 -25.72
CA ASP A 207 18.27 -4.37 -26.33
C ASP A 207 16.94 -3.70 -26.71
N ASN A 208 15.90 -4.48 -26.98
CA ASN A 208 14.59 -3.99 -27.47
C ASN A 208 13.42 -4.37 -26.56
N LEU A 209 13.69 -4.50 -25.26
CA LEU A 209 12.69 -4.91 -24.28
C LEU A 209 12.44 -3.83 -23.23
N PHE A 210 11.18 -3.45 -23.08
CA PHE A 210 10.68 -2.73 -21.91
C PHE A 210 10.06 -3.71 -20.91
N ILE A 211 10.16 -3.38 -19.64
CA ILE A 211 9.52 -4.11 -18.53
C ILE A 211 8.52 -3.20 -17.83
N GLY A 212 7.29 -3.66 -17.65
CA GLY A 212 6.21 -2.84 -17.12
C GLY A 212 5.28 -3.59 -16.19
N GLY A 213 4.42 -2.84 -15.51
CA GLY A 213 3.48 -3.39 -14.54
C GLY A 213 4.17 -3.79 -13.23
N ARG A 214 3.73 -4.87 -12.63
CA ARG A 214 4.27 -5.36 -11.34
C ARG A 214 5.61 -6.11 -11.46
N ILE A 215 6.15 -6.25 -12.66
CA ILE A 215 7.38 -7.02 -12.93
C ILE A 215 8.60 -6.12 -13.17
N ILE A 216 8.47 -4.83 -12.94
CA ILE A 216 9.56 -3.86 -13.07
C ILE A 216 10.70 -4.16 -12.09
N SER A 217 11.83 -3.48 -12.26
CA SER A 217 13.04 -3.70 -11.46
C SER A 217 12.90 -3.08 -10.06
N VAL A 218 12.45 -3.90 -9.12
CA VAL A 218 12.22 -3.51 -7.73
C VAL A 218 12.58 -4.67 -6.80
N SER A 219 12.96 -4.37 -5.55
CA SER A 219 13.09 -5.38 -4.49
C SER A 219 11.72 -5.97 -4.13
N HIS A 220 11.70 -7.11 -3.42
CA HIS A 220 10.46 -7.67 -2.87
C HIS A 220 9.70 -6.67 -2.00
N VAL A 221 10.42 -5.95 -1.14
CA VAL A 221 9.83 -4.95 -0.24
C VAL A 221 9.23 -3.81 -1.04
N ALA A 222 9.96 -3.25 -1.99
CA ALA A 222 9.47 -2.18 -2.85
C ALA A 222 8.31 -2.64 -3.75
N ASN A 223 8.29 -3.91 -4.18
CA ASN A 223 7.18 -4.50 -4.91
C ASN A 223 5.86 -4.44 -4.11
N GLY A 224 5.92 -4.52 -2.80
CA GLY A 224 4.75 -4.34 -1.93
C GLY A 224 3.98 -3.04 -2.22
N SER A 225 4.68 -1.97 -2.61
CA SER A 225 4.08 -0.69 -2.96
C SER A 225 3.84 -0.52 -4.47
N THR A 226 4.81 -0.91 -5.31
CA THR A 226 4.78 -0.59 -6.74
C THR A 226 3.82 -1.44 -7.57
N ARG A 227 3.41 -2.60 -7.04
CA ARG A 227 2.57 -3.60 -7.75
C ARG A 227 1.13 -3.18 -8.00
N VAL A 228 0.65 -2.09 -7.38
CA VAL A 228 -0.76 -1.68 -7.52
C VAL A 228 -1.07 -1.16 -8.92
N MET A 229 -2.32 -1.37 -9.35
CA MET A 229 -2.72 -1.19 -10.75
C MET A 229 -2.51 0.24 -11.27
N CYS A 230 -2.84 1.26 -10.49
CA CYS A 230 -2.69 2.66 -10.94
C CYS A 230 -1.21 3.03 -11.14
N THR A 231 -0.31 2.63 -10.23
CA THR A 231 1.13 2.81 -10.39
C THR A 231 1.64 2.08 -11.64
N ALA A 232 1.19 0.84 -11.85
CA ALA A 232 1.57 0.04 -13.01
C ALA A 232 1.07 0.67 -14.34
N ALA A 233 -0.17 1.19 -14.36
CA ALA A 233 -0.73 1.85 -15.54
C ALA A 233 0.00 3.14 -15.87
N HIS A 234 0.35 3.93 -14.84
CA HIS A 234 1.14 5.16 -15.00
C HIS A 234 2.52 4.87 -15.61
N GLY A 235 3.23 3.85 -15.09
CA GLY A 235 4.48 3.37 -15.69
C GLY A 235 4.29 2.85 -17.13
N GLY A 236 3.16 2.22 -17.43
CA GLY A 236 2.81 1.76 -18.78
C GLY A 236 2.68 2.90 -19.79
N GLN A 237 2.11 4.04 -19.40
CA GLN A 237 2.07 5.25 -20.24
C GLN A 237 3.47 5.76 -20.55
N ALA A 238 4.37 5.77 -19.55
CA ALA A 238 5.77 6.17 -19.74
C ALA A 238 6.48 5.25 -20.73
N ILE A 239 6.28 3.93 -20.62
CA ILE A 239 6.82 2.95 -21.58
C ILE A 239 6.30 3.19 -23.00
N GLY A 240 5.00 3.43 -23.15
CA GLY A 240 4.40 3.70 -24.47
C GLY A 240 5.00 4.94 -25.13
N MET A 241 5.19 6.01 -24.39
CA MET A 241 5.84 7.23 -24.89
C MET A 241 7.32 7.00 -25.23
N ALA A 242 8.04 6.30 -24.36
CA ALA A 242 9.45 5.95 -24.56
C ALA A 242 9.63 5.08 -25.83
N ALA A 243 8.75 4.10 -26.04
CA ALA A 243 8.76 3.26 -27.22
C ALA A 243 8.52 4.05 -28.51
N ALA A 244 7.59 5.03 -28.47
CA ALA A 244 7.33 5.91 -29.61
C ALA A 244 8.55 6.79 -29.97
N ILE A 245 9.21 7.36 -28.95
CA ILE A 245 10.44 8.16 -29.15
C ILE A 245 11.58 7.28 -29.67
N ALA A 246 11.81 6.12 -29.04
CA ALA A 246 12.86 5.19 -29.45
C ALA A 246 12.68 4.74 -30.92
N LEU A 247 11.44 4.42 -31.32
CA LEU A 247 11.14 4.03 -32.70
C LEU A 247 11.35 5.19 -33.68
N ARG A 248 10.87 6.39 -33.35
CA ARG A 248 11.03 7.60 -34.19
C ARG A 248 12.49 7.89 -34.46
N ASP A 249 13.33 7.81 -33.43
CA ASP A 249 14.73 8.24 -33.48
C ASP A 249 15.68 7.07 -33.73
N LYS A 250 15.17 5.86 -33.93
CA LYS A 250 15.93 4.61 -34.13
C LYS A 250 16.90 4.31 -33.01
N LEU A 251 16.46 4.53 -31.78
CA LEU A 251 17.20 4.30 -30.54
C LEU A 251 16.84 2.95 -29.94
N LYS A 252 17.73 2.42 -29.09
CA LYS A 252 17.41 1.35 -28.16
C LYS A 252 16.67 1.94 -26.94
N PRO A 253 15.82 1.17 -26.25
CA PRO A 253 15.26 1.59 -24.97
C PRO A 253 16.28 2.14 -23.97
N SER A 254 17.46 1.54 -23.88
CA SER A 254 18.55 1.95 -22.98
C SER A 254 19.17 3.32 -23.33
N ASP A 255 19.10 3.75 -24.58
CA ASP A 255 19.69 5.04 -25.00
C ASP A 255 18.92 6.23 -24.41
N LEU A 256 17.65 6.02 -23.98
CA LEU A 256 16.85 7.04 -23.31
C LEU A 256 17.24 7.27 -21.84
N ILE A 257 18.15 6.49 -21.28
CA ILE A 257 18.71 6.70 -19.93
C ILE A 257 19.58 7.97 -19.88
N ASP A 258 20.13 8.38 -21.02
CA ASP A 258 20.93 9.61 -21.12
C ASP A 258 20.13 10.84 -20.65
N LYS A 259 20.80 11.77 -19.95
CA LYS A 259 20.15 12.93 -19.32
C LYS A 259 19.44 13.87 -20.29
N GLU A 260 19.95 14.01 -21.51
CA GLU A 260 19.29 14.87 -22.51
C GLU A 260 18.07 14.17 -23.08
N ARG A 261 18.20 12.87 -23.37
CA ARG A 261 17.12 12.04 -23.93
C ARG A 261 15.98 11.83 -22.94
N ILE A 262 16.29 11.60 -21.67
CA ILE A 262 15.25 11.42 -20.64
C ILE A 262 14.47 12.72 -20.44
N GLY A 263 15.11 13.89 -20.53
CA GLY A 263 14.43 15.18 -20.47
C GLY A 263 13.40 15.39 -21.61
N GLU A 264 13.69 14.86 -22.79
CA GLU A 264 12.72 14.85 -23.90
C GLU A 264 11.50 13.97 -23.57
N LEU A 265 11.74 12.74 -23.05
CA LEU A 265 10.68 11.85 -22.64
C LEU A 265 9.81 12.47 -21.53
N GLN A 266 10.43 13.03 -20.49
CA GLN A 266 9.72 13.71 -19.40
C GLN A 266 8.86 14.86 -19.91
N SER A 267 9.42 15.70 -20.81
CA SER A 267 8.69 16.81 -21.45
C SER A 267 7.51 16.32 -22.29
N ALA A 268 7.67 15.23 -23.02
CA ALA A 268 6.60 14.62 -23.81
C ALA A 268 5.48 14.08 -22.92
N LEU A 269 5.84 13.41 -21.82
CA LEU A 269 4.91 12.89 -20.82
C LEU A 269 4.09 14.03 -20.19
N LEU A 270 4.76 15.07 -19.69
CA LEU A 270 4.10 16.24 -19.07
C LEU A 270 3.08 16.89 -20.02
N ARG A 271 3.37 16.97 -21.32
CA ARG A 271 2.43 17.52 -22.33
C ARG A 271 1.16 16.69 -22.48
N THR A 272 1.17 15.42 -22.10
CA THR A 272 -0.03 14.57 -22.12
C THR A 272 -0.81 14.61 -20.81
N GLY A 273 -0.42 15.45 -19.87
CA GLY A 273 -1.00 15.52 -18.52
C GLY A 273 -0.48 14.42 -17.57
N HIS A 274 0.58 13.72 -17.95
CA HIS A 274 1.24 12.74 -17.12
C HIS A 274 2.01 13.43 -15.99
N PHE A 275 1.60 13.22 -14.75
CA PHE A 275 2.20 13.87 -13.60
C PHE A 275 3.56 13.23 -13.25
N LEU A 276 4.58 14.06 -13.06
CA LEU A 276 5.89 13.65 -12.59
C LEU A 276 6.24 14.44 -11.31
N PRO A 277 6.41 13.77 -10.16
CA PRO A 277 6.75 14.45 -8.91
C PRO A 277 8.08 15.21 -9.03
N GLY A 278 8.09 16.47 -8.59
CA GLY A 278 9.27 17.33 -8.67
C GLY A 278 9.49 18.03 -10.02
N GLU A 279 8.93 17.49 -11.09
CA GLU A 279 9.01 18.09 -12.40
C GLU A 279 7.96 19.19 -12.59
N ARG A 280 8.38 20.28 -13.19
CA ARG A 280 7.51 21.41 -13.51
C ARG A 280 7.28 21.48 -15.00
N PHE A 281 6.07 21.86 -15.40
CA PHE A 281 5.82 22.27 -16.77
C PHE A 281 6.83 23.33 -17.19
N GLY A 282 7.54 23.07 -18.29
CA GLY A 282 8.51 24.01 -18.83
C GLY A 282 7.87 25.38 -19.13
N ARG A 283 8.67 26.43 -19.11
CA ARG A 283 8.25 27.77 -19.56
C ARG A 283 7.64 27.65 -20.96
N GLY A 284 6.36 28.06 -21.12
CA GLY A 284 5.68 28.08 -22.39
C GLY A 284 4.51 27.13 -22.55
N MET A 285 4.18 26.30 -21.55
CA MET A 285 2.97 25.45 -21.60
C MET A 285 1.68 26.21 -21.35
N LEU A 286 1.72 27.22 -20.46
CA LEU A 286 0.65 28.19 -20.29
C LEU A 286 1.27 29.59 -20.36
N PRO A 287 0.64 30.57 -21.02
CA PRO A 287 1.11 31.94 -21.00
C PRO A 287 1.10 32.45 -19.53
N PRO A 288 2.04 33.34 -19.15
CA PRO A 288 2.09 33.91 -17.80
C PRO A 288 0.80 34.62 -17.38
N THR A 289 -0.02 35.02 -18.33
CA THR A 289 -1.31 35.69 -18.16
C THR A 289 -2.49 34.70 -18.08
N ALA A 290 -2.25 33.40 -18.17
CA ALA A 290 -3.33 32.41 -18.11
C ALA A 290 -4.00 32.46 -16.73
N ARG A 291 -5.32 32.67 -16.74
CA ARG A 291 -6.17 32.56 -15.55
C ARG A 291 -6.69 31.15 -15.45
N ILE A 292 -6.32 30.46 -14.38
CA ILE A 292 -6.83 29.12 -14.08
C ILE A 292 -8.06 29.28 -13.18
N THR A 293 -9.16 28.65 -13.56
CA THR A 293 -10.38 28.60 -12.76
C THR A 293 -10.82 27.15 -12.66
N ALA A 294 -11.33 26.76 -11.50
CA ALA A 294 -11.91 25.44 -11.26
C ALA A 294 -13.38 25.59 -10.83
N SER A 295 -14.23 24.65 -11.23
CA SER A 295 -15.62 24.61 -10.77
C SER A 295 -15.73 24.11 -9.33
N SER A 296 -14.71 23.39 -8.84
CA SER A 296 -14.56 22.94 -7.46
C SER A 296 -13.10 22.74 -7.15
N GLU A 297 -12.73 22.94 -5.91
CA GLU A 297 -11.38 22.70 -5.40
C GLU A 297 -11.46 21.73 -4.23
N PHE A 298 -10.50 20.79 -4.17
CA PHE A 298 -10.28 20.01 -2.96
C PHE A 298 -9.31 20.77 -2.08
N ALA A 299 -9.84 21.51 -1.11
CA ALA A 299 -9.00 22.10 -0.08
C ALA A 299 -8.51 21.00 0.87
N LEU A 300 -7.20 20.86 1.00
CA LEU A 300 -6.63 20.11 2.11
C LEU A 300 -7.15 20.71 3.42
N ARG A 301 -7.79 19.88 4.24
CA ARG A 301 -8.26 20.34 5.54
C ARG A 301 -7.06 20.40 6.47
N GLU A 302 -6.67 21.60 6.78
CA GLU A 302 -5.80 21.89 7.90
C GLU A 302 -6.66 22.12 9.13
N LEU A 303 -6.15 21.80 10.32
CA LEU A 303 -6.76 22.20 11.57
C LEU A 303 -6.51 23.71 11.74
N HIS A 304 -7.44 24.51 11.27
CA HIS A 304 -7.37 25.95 11.47
C HIS A 304 -7.95 26.35 12.83
N PRO A 305 -7.41 27.36 13.49
CA PRO A 305 -7.95 27.90 14.75
C PRO A 305 -9.22 28.76 14.51
N ASP A 306 -10.12 28.29 13.65
CA ASP A 306 -11.34 28.98 13.23
C ASP A 306 -12.61 28.46 13.93
N GLY A 307 -12.45 27.52 14.88
CA GLY A 307 -13.54 26.90 15.61
C GLY A 307 -14.19 25.72 14.90
N THR A 308 -13.67 25.27 13.74
CA THR A 308 -14.13 24.06 13.10
C THR A 308 -13.87 22.83 13.99
N CYS A 309 -14.91 22.05 14.23
CA CYS A 309 -14.81 20.83 15.03
C CYS A 309 -14.72 19.60 14.17
N PHE A 310 -13.81 18.68 14.53
CA PHE A 310 -13.71 17.35 13.96
C PHE A 310 -14.10 16.31 14.99
N ARG A 311 -14.86 15.32 14.56
CA ARG A 311 -15.16 14.16 15.41
C ARG A 311 -13.95 13.24 15.44
N LEU A 312 -13.51 12.91 16.66
CA LEU A 312 -12.44 11.94 16.88
C LEU A 312 -13.07 10.56 17.10
N ASP A 313 -13.29 9.81 16.04
CA ASP A 313 -13.83 8.44 16.04
C ASP A 313 -12.75 7.38 15.74
N CYS A 314 -11.54 7.80 15.48
CA CYS A 314 -10.34 6.99 15.36
C CYS A 314 -9.13 7.81 15.84
N SER A 315 -7.99 7.17 16.06
CA SER A 315 -6.75 7.90 16.33
C SER A 315 -6.39 8.78 15.13
N ALA A 316 -6.14 10.05 15.37
CA ALA A 316 -5.77 11.04 14.37
C ALA A 316 -4.42 11.69 14.72
N ALA A 317 -3.73 12.22 13.74
CA ALA A 317 -2.47 12.91 13.94
C ALA A 317 -2.35 14.13 13.05
N GLU A 318 -1.71 15.18 13.58
CA GLU A 318 -1.30 16.35 12.84
C GLU A 318 0.22 16.30 12.65
N LEU A 319 0.67 16.50 11.41
CA LEU A 319 2.09 16.55 11.06
C LEU A 319 2.56 17.99 11.07
N ILE A 320 3.48 18.33 11.94
CA ILE A 320 4.01 19.69 12.04
C ILE A 320 5.53 19.74 11.81
N PRO A 321 6.03 20.76 11.11
CA PRO A 321 7.46 21.05 11.05
C PRO A 321 7.93 21.69 12.36
N VAL A 322 9.02 21.18 12.91
CA VAL A 322 9.63 21.71 14.12
C VAL A 322 11.09 22.05 13.84
N SER A 323 11.48 23.31 14.05
CA SER A 323 12.86 23.76 13.84
C SER A 323 13.65 23.97 15.14
N ALA A 324 12.97 23.96 16.28
CA ALA A 324 13.53 24.17 17.61
C ALA A 324 12.64 23.54 18.70
N PRO A 325 12.17 24.24 19.73
CA PRO A 325 11.26 23.65 20.70
C PRO A 325 9.94 23.25 20.03
N VAL A 326 9.36 22.15 20.50
CA VAL A 326 8.01 21.76 20.11
C VAL A 326 7.05 22.84 20.59
N PRO A 327 6.17 23.38 19.73
CA PRO A 327 5.26 24.43 20.12
C PRO A 327 4.26 23.94 21.17
N VAL A 328 3.88 24.84 22.07
CA VAL A 328 2.76 24.61 22.99
C VAL A 328 1.47 24.77 22.21
N ILE A 329 0.57 23.80 22.33
CA ILE A 329 -0.67 23.73 21.57
C ILE A 329 -1.84 23.95 22.53
N SER A 330 -2.74 24.85 22.16
CA SER A 330 -4.02 25.02 22.84
C SER A 330 -5.14 24.44 21.99
N LEU A 331 -5.92 23.57 22.56
CA LEU A 331 -7.08 22.98 21.88
C LEU A 331 -8.32 22.93 22.79
N THR A 332 -9.45 22.99 22.13
CA THR A 332 -10.74 22.80 22.79
C THR A 332 -11.29 21.43 22.36
N VAL A 333 -11.61 20.59 23.33
CA VAL A 333 -12.15 19.25 23.13
C VAL A 333 -13.53 19.17 23.76
N LYS A 334 -14.54 18.76 22.99
CA LYS A 334 -15.86 18.45 23.51
C LYS A 334 -15.98 16.95 23.70
N ALA A 335 -16.28 16.51 24.90
CA ALA A 335 -16.49 15.11 25.24
C ALA A 335 -17.99 14.85 25.54
N ASP A 336 -18.53 13.75 24.99
CA ASP A 336 -19.93 13.36 25.20
C ASP A 336 -20.14 12.75 26.60
N LYS A 337 -19.07 12.30 27.24
CA LYS A 337 -19.04 11.78 28.64
C LYS A 337 -17.65 12.00 29.23
N ALA A 338 -17.55 11.89 30.55
CA ALA A 338 -16.23 11.90 31.20
C ALA A 338 -15.36 10.77 30.63
N THR A 339 -14.16 11.12 30.17
CA THR A 339 -13.24 10.19 29.50
C THR A 339 -11.79 10.67 29.63
N ARG A 340 -10.87 9.95 29.03
CA ARG A 340 -9.44 10.33 28.96
C ARG A 340 -9.01 10.49 27.52
N LEU A 341 -8.29 11.56 27.24
CA LEU A 341 -7.60 11.80 25.97
C LEU A 341 -6.11 11.61 26.20
N THR A 342 -5.49 10.75 25.43
CA THR A 342 -4.03 10.64 25.34
C THR A 342 -3.54 11.41 24.12
N VAL A 343 -2.55 12.28 24.33
CA VAL A 343 -1.86 13.00 23.25
C VAL A 343 -0.41 12.57 23.24
N GLU A 344 0.06 12.06 22.13
CA GLU A 344 1.44 11.60 21.95
C GLU A 344 2.18 12.50 20.97
N LEU A 345 3.40 12.84 21.31
CA LEU A 345 4.37 13.38 20.38
C LEU A 345 5.16 12.20 19.82
N ARG A 346 5.15 12.05 18.51
CA ARG A 346 5.89 10.99 17.83
C ARG A 346 6.81 11.57 16.78
N SER A 347 7.97 10.94 16.63
CA SER A 347 8.93 11.26 15.59
C SER A 347 9.34 10.03 14.82
N SER A 348 10.12 10.22 13.77
CA SER A 348 10.79 9.16 13.05
C SER A 348 12.28 9.17 13.37
N SER A 349 12.85 8.02 13.62
CA SER A 349 14.29 7.82 13.81
C SER A 349 15.12 8.16 12.56
N ARG A 350 14.45 8.33 11.43
CA ARG A 350 15.09 8.68 10.14
C ARG A 350 14.61 10.03 9.64
N ARG A 351 15.56 10.89 9.33
CA ARG A 351 15.27 12.20 8.71
C ARG A 351 14.50 11.96 7.39
N GLY A 352 13.41 12.72 7.19
CA GLY A 352 12.60 12.62 5.99
C GLY A 352 11.63 11.44 5.93
N ASN A 353 11.59 10.61 6.96
CA ASN A 353 10.57 9.57 7.08
C ASN A 353 9.37 10.11 7.87
N TYR A 354 8.19 10.08 7.26
CA TYR A 354 6.93 10.52 7.89
C TYR A 354 6.11 9.40 8.51
N THR A 355 6.66 8.20 8.63
CA THR A 355 6.09 7.15 9.45
C THR A 355 6.70 7.22 10.83
N PRO A 356 5.94 7.59 11.87
CA PRO A 356 6.49 7.68 13.21
C PRO A 356 6.85 6.28 13.73
N ASP A 357 8.06 6.11 14.16
CA ASP A 357 8.57 4.86 14.76
C ASP A 357 8.98 5.03 16.23
N THR A 358 8.92 6.25 16.73
CA THR A 358 9.30 6.60 18.11
C THR A 358 8.17 7.40 18.76
N THR A 359 7.78 7.01 19.96
CA THR A 359 6.95 7.84 20.84
C THR A 359 7.87 8.62 21.77
N ASP A 360 8.04 9.90 21.49
CA ASP A 360 8.98 10.76 22.22
C ASP A 360 8.41 11.23 23.55
N LYS A 361 7.10 11.51 23.59
CA LYS A 361 6.39 11.95 24.79
C LYS A 361 4.93 11.56 24.72
N ARG A 362 4.36 11.30 25.89
CA ARG A 362 2.94 11.02 26.08
C ARG A 362 2.39 11.89 27.20
N LEU A 363 1.21 12.47 26.98
CA LEU A 363 0.44 13.24 27.95
C LEU A 363 -0.98 12.69 27.99
N ASP A 364 -1.51 12.50 29.19
CA ASP A 364 -2.86 12.05 29.42
C ASP A 364 -3.68 13.19 30.06
N PHE A 365 -4.87 13.42 29.53
CA PHE A 365 -5.81 14.45 30.00
C PHE A 365 -7.13 13.83 30.39
N ASP A 366 -7.56 14.01 31.63
CA ASP A 366 -8.91 13.63 32.06
C ASP A 366 -9.89 14.69 31.60
N LEU A 367 -10.85 14.29 30.76
CA LEU A 367 -11.89 15.15 30.21
C LEU A 367 -13.18 14.99 30.99
N ARG A 368 -13.85 16.12 31.25
CA ARG A 368 -15.23 16.14 31.75
C ARG A 368 -16.19 16.11 30.56
N GLU A 369 -17.42 15.69 30.81
CA GLU A 369 -18.49 15.89 29.84
C GLU A 369 -18.63 17.37 29.48
N GLY A 370 -18.82 17.68 28.21
CA GLY A 370 -18.88 19.03 27.68
C GLY A 370 -17.52 19.56 27.16
N GLU A 371 -17.35 20.86 27.18
CA GLU A 371 -16.18 21.56 26.65
C GLU A 371 -15.00 21.51 27.64
N ASN A 372 -13.84 21.12 27.13
CA ASN A 372 -12.58 21.08 27.85
C ASN A 372 -11.55 21.90 27.07
N ARG A 373 -10.86 22.85 27.75
CA ARG A 373 -9.73 23.60 27.19
C ARG A 373 -8.44 22.99 27.69
N LEU A 374 -7.60 22.54 26.77
CA LEU A 374 -6.35 21.86 27.06
C LEU A 374 -5.19 22.67 26.57
N THR A 375 -4.11 22.65 27.34
CA THR A 375 -2.79 23.12 26.92
C THR A 375 -1.87 21.92 26.86
N VAL A 376 -1.41 21.59 25.67
CA VAL A 376 -0.48 20.49 25.43
C VAL A 376 0.91 21.07 25.31
N ASP A 377 1.71 20.89 26.34
CA ASP A 377 3.11 21.27 26.38
C ASP A 377 3.95 20.01 26.59
N PHE A 378 4.67 19.61 25.56
CA PHE A 378 5.55 18.46 25.63
C PHE A 378 6.87 18.77 26.35
N GLY A 379 7.25 20.05 26.47
CA GLY A 379 8.51 20.48 27.09
C GLY A 379 9.73 19.92 26.35
N MET A 380 9.62 19.68 25.04
CA MET A 380 10.66 19.03 24.25
C MET A 380 11.28 19.95 23.22
N ARG A 381 12.53 19.66 22.88
CA ARG A 381 13.31 20.33 21.84
C ARG A 381 14.06 19.30 21.03
N TYR A 382 14.11 19.49 19.72
CA TYR A 382 14.92 18.70 18.81
C TYR A 382 16.18 19.48 18.39
N ASP A 383 17.28 18.73 18.22
CA ASP A 383 18.57 19.34 17.87
C ASP A 383 18.66 19.80 16.40
N ALA A 384 17.79 19.26 15.55
CA ALA A 384 17.74 19.60 14.13
C ALA A 384 16.29 19.75 13.66
N PRO A 385 16.03 20.57 12.62
CA PRO A 385 14.72 20.67 12.01
C PRO A 385 14.21 19.31 11.52
N GLN A 386 12.99 18.98 11.90
CA GLN A 386 12.31 17.73 11.47
C GLN A 386 10.80 17.87 11.52
N TYR A 387 10.11 16.88 11.00
CA TYR A 387 8.67 16.75 11.16
C TYR A 387 8.35 15.84 12.35
N VAL A 388 7.33 16.22 13.09
CA VAL A 388 6.80 15.44 14.20
C VAL A 388 5.30 15.26 14.06
N PHE A 389 4.77 14.22 14.66
CA PHE A 389 3.35 13.94 14.69
C PHE A 389 2.80 14.23 16.07
N ILE A 390 1.74 15.01 16.12
CA ILE A 390 0.92 15.17 17.33
C ILE A 390 -0.26 14.23 17.16
N CYS A 391 -0.23 13.13 17.89
CA CYS A 391 -1.20 12.06 17.77
C CYS A 391 -2.24 12.16 18.87
N PHE A 392 -3.50 12.24 18.49
CA PHE A 392 -4.66 12.16 19.38
C PHE A 392 -5.14 10.72 19.37
N MET A 393 -4.93 10.02 20.50
CA MET A 393 -5.19 8.58 20.58
C MET A 393 -6.62 8.33 20.99
N PHE A 394 -7.35 7.65 20.12
CA PHE A 394 -8.69 7.13 20.44
C PHE A 394 -8.54 5.79 21.16
N ILE A 395 -9.00 5.74 22.39
CA ILE A 395 -9.02 4.51 23.19
C ILE A 395 -10.46 3.97 23.14
N HIS A 396 -10.66 2.82 22.49
CA HIS A 396 -11.89 2.06 22.65
C HIS A 396 -11.94 1.56 24.09
N ILE A 397 -12.88 2.09 24.87
CA ILE A 397 -13.26 1.55 26.19
C ILE A 397 -14.44 0.63 26.02
#